data_921db4e5e66e4ac67cbe26d236bd720d
#
_entry.id   921db4e5e66e4ac67cbe26d236bd720d
#
_cell.length_a   1.000
_cell.length_b   1.000
_cell.length_c   1.000
_cell.angle_alpha   90.00
_cell.angle_beta   90.00
_cell.angle_gamma   90.00
#
_symmetry.space_group_name_H-M   'P 1'
#
loop_
_entity.id
_entity.type
_entity.pdbx_description
1 polymer ?
#
loop_
_entity_poly.entity_id
_entity_poly.type
_entity_poly.pdbx_seq_one_letter_code
_entity_poly.pdbx_strand_id
1 'polypeptide(L)'
;TAQYIMQILLEQAENSPIHTLLLFSVLSLTHYKDLPVFQKNLRVSTKNKEVSLQPQKCFFKQSFEVSKFKDFVLRKHRLNTVNSFTIPLPQYYLENLSQLKKMDGVEIDSKIQEYLQKINKGLTFQLTTQNLPRLISDIALNELGYELESKLLAGENVNNYTPCHYFSTKIIDILDIYIQT
;
A
#
# COMPACT_ATOMS: atom_id res chain seq x y z
N THR A 1 14.61 2.95 -11.36
CA THR A 1 14.39 2.97 -9.92
C THR A 1 12.91 2.74 -9.60
N ALA A 2 12.60 2.35 -8.37
CA ALA A 2 11.23 2.14 -7.91
C ALA A 2 10.43 3.45 -7.95
N GLN A 3 11.03 4.58 -7.59
CA GLN A 3 10.41 5.91 -7.71
C GLN A 3 9.98 6.24 -9.14
N TYR A 4 10.77 5.89 -10.15
CA TYR A 4 10.38 6.09 -11.56
C TYR A 4 9.09 5.35 -11.92
N ILE A 5 8.93 4.11 -11.41
CA ILE A 5 7.70 3.33 -11.63
C ILE A 5 6.51 4.01 -10.93
N MET A 6 6.71 4.48 -9.70
CA MET A 6 5.68 5.22 -8.97
C MET A 6 5.24 6.48 -9.71
N GLN A 7 6.20 7.25 -10.22
CA GLN A 7 5.91 8.46 -10.99
C GLN A 7 5.06 8.14 -12.23
N ILE A 8 5.43 7.11 -13.00
CA ILE A 8 4.64 6.69 -14.18
C ILE A 8 3.21 6.29 -13.77
N LEU A 9 3.07 5.51 -12.67
CA LEU A 9 1.76 5.08 -12.21
C LEU A 9 0.90 6.26 -11.77
N LEU A 10 1.49 7.24 -11.06
CA LEU A 10 0.80 8.45 -10.60
C LEU A 10 0.35 9.31 -11.78
N GLU A 11 1.23 9.57 -12.75
CA GLU A 11 0.92 10.40 -13.92
C GLU A 11 -0.20 9.81 -14.80
N GLN A 12 -0.30 8.49 -14.86
CA GLN A 12 -1.25 7.80 -15.73
C GLN A 12 -2.53 7.33 -15.01
N ALA A 13 -2.52 7.30 -13.68
CA ALA A 13 -3.61 6.72 -12.89
C ALA A 13 -4.95 7.44 -13.14
N GLU A 14 -4.96 8.75 -13.24
CA GLU A 14 -6.19 9.52 -13.43
C GLU A 14 -6.92 9.15 -14.73
N ASN A 15 -6.17 8.86 -15.78
CA ASN A 15 -6.70 8.62 -17.12
C ASN A 15 -6.83 7.15 -17.52
N SER A 16 -6.42 6.23 -16.65
CA SER A 16 -6.39 4.81 -16.98
C SER A 16 -6.84 3.92 -15.81
N PRO A 17 -7.93 3.16 -15.96
CA PRO A 17 -8.39 2.24 -14.94
C PRO A 17 -7.33 1.20 -14.52
N ILE A 18 -6.53 0.71 -15.47
CA ILE A 18 -5.46 -0.27 -15.19
C ILE A 18 -4.37 0.36 -14.33
N HIS A 19 -3.92 1.59 -14.65
CA HIS A 19 -2.91 2.29 -13.86
C HIS A 19 -3.43 2.65 -12.47
N THR A 20 -4.69 3.08 -12.36
CA THR A 20 -5.35 3.28 -11.06
C THR A 20 -5.34 2.00 -10.22
N LEU A 21 -5.64 0.84 -10.83
CA LEU A 21 -5.64 -0.45 -10.15
C LEU A 21 -4.25 -0.82 -9.65
N LEU A 22 -3.22 -0.67 -10.50
CA LEU A 22 -1.84 -0.96 -10.14
C LEU A 22 -1.33 -0.01 -9.07
N LEU A 23 -1.59 1.30 -9.20
CA LEU A 23 -1.24 2.29 -8.18
C LEU A 23 -1.93 1.96 -6.84
N PHE A 24 -3.20 1.57 -6.89
CA PHE A 24 -3.92 1.18 -5.68
C PHE A 24 -3.37 -0.10 -5.05
N SER A 25 -2.93 -1.07 -5.86
CA SER A 25 -2.22 -2.26 -5.38
C SER A 25 -0.94 -1.90 -4.64
N VAL A 26 -0.17 -0.95 -5.17
CA VAL A 26 1.07 -0.45 -4.54
C VAL A 26 0.76 0.30 -3.25
N LEU A 27 -0.14 1.29 -3.27
CA LEU A 27 -0.49 2.09 -2.09
C LEU A 27 -1.08 1.26 -0.94
N SER A 28 -1.87 0.24 -1.27
CA SER A 28 -2.48 -0.65 -0.28
C SER A 28 -1.58 -1.82 0.12
N LEU A 29 -0.40 -1.96 -0.50
CA LEU A 29 0.50 -3.12 -0.32
C LEU A 29 -0.27 -4.45 -0.44
N THR A 30 -1.19 -4.50 -1.41
CA THR A 30 -2.10 -5.65 -1.58
C THR A 30 -2.10 -6.06 -3.04
N HIS A 31 -2.04 -7.37 -3.30
CA HIS A 31 -2.13 -7.86 -4.66
C HIS A 31 -3.46 -7.41 -5.30
N TYR A 32 -3.43 -6.97 -6.56
CA TYR A 32 -4.62 -6.38 -7.20
C TYR A 32 -5.85 -7.31 -7.22
N LYS A 33 -5.66 -8.63 -7.26
CA LYS A 33 -6.76 -9.61 -7.19
C LYS A 33 -7.48 -9.65 -5.84
N ASP A 34 -6.81 -9.23 -4.78
CA ASP A 34 -7.37 -9.17 -3.43
C ASP A 34 -8.04 -7.83 -3.12
N LEU A 35 -8.01 -6.90 -4.08
CA LEU A 35 -8.67 -5.60 -3.94
C LEU A 35 -10.19 -5.71 -4.03
N PRO A 36 -10.94 -4.78 -3.38
CA PRO A 36 -12.40 -4.81 -3.33
C PRO A 36 -13.08 -4.89 -4.68
N VAL A 37 -12.48 -4.31 -5.70
CA VAL A 37 -13.03 -4.29 -7.06
C VAL A 37 -13.22 -5.68 -7.64
N PHE A 38 -12.31 -6.62 -7.35
CA PHE A 38 -12.41 -8.00 -7.79
C PHE A 38 -13.36 -8.84 -6.93
N GLN A 39 -13.51 -8.48 -5.67
CA GLN A 39 -14.37 -9.18 -4.73
C GLN A 39 -15.85 -8.74 -4.81
N LYS A 40 -16.20 -7.89 -5.78
CA LYS A 40 -17.55 -7.30 -5.96
C LYS A 40 -18.06 -6.50 -4.74
N ASN A 41 -17.23 -6.27 -3.77
CA ASN A 41 -17.52 -5.49 -2.58
C ASN A 41 -16.91 -4.08 -2.70
N LEU A 42 -17.60 -3.08 -2.18
CA LEU A 42 -17.06 -1.72 -2.10
C LEU A 42 -16.25 -1.48 -0.83
N ARG A 43 -16.21 -2.45 0.06
CA ARG A 43 -15.44 -2.41 1.30
C ARG A 43 -14.88 -3.79 1.59
N VAL A 44 -13.58 -3.85 1.81
CA VAL A 44 -12.88 -5.05 2.28
C VAL A 44 -12.12 -4.67 3.54
N SER A 45 -12.26 -5.51 4.56
CA SER A 45 -11.56 -5.34 5.82
C SER A 45 -10.88 -6.65 6.18
N THR A 46 -9.59 -6.58 6.43
CA THR A 46 -8.77 -7.63 7.03
C THR A 46 -8.32 -7.19 8.42
N LYS A 47 -7.62 -8.04 9.14
CA LYS A 47 -7.13 -7.70 10.48
C LYS A 47 -6.34 -6.38 10.54
N ASN A 48 -5.55 -6.10 9.50
CA ASN A 48 -4.61 -4.99 9.48
C ASN A 48 -4.89 -3.94 8.41
N LYS A 49 -5.80 -4.22 7.46
CA LYS A 49 -6.07 -3.32 6.34
C LYS A 49 -7.58 -3.19 6.13
N GLU A 50 -8.01 -1.98 5.87
CA GLU A 50 -9.37 -1.67 5.47
C GLU A 50 -9.34 -0.79 4.23
N VAL A 51 -10.07 -1.18 3.22
CA VAL A 51 -10.25 -0.41 1.99
C VAL A 51 -11.73 -0.14 1.80
N SER A 52 -12.07 1.11 1.59
CA SER A 52 -13.42 1.52 1.23
C SER A 52 -13.40 2.31 -0.06
N LEU A 53 -14.23 1.91 -1.01
CA LEU A 53 -14.45 2.55 -2.31
C LEU A 53 -15.89 3.04 -2.44
N GLN A 54 -16.46 3.55 -1.35
CA GLN A 54 -17.81 4.12 -1.34
C GLN A 54 -17.75 5.61 -1.70
N PRO A 55 -18.74 6.18 -2.42
CA PRO A 55 -18.70 7.55 -2.89
C PRO A 55 -18.44 8.62 -1.82
N GLN A 56 -18.88 8.36 -0.59
CA GLN A 56 -18.69 9.28 0.54
C GLN A 56 -17.54 8.88 1.49
N LYS A 57 -16.91 7.70 1.26
CA LYS A 57 -15.89 7.13 2.14
C LYS A 57 -14.86 6.35 1.32
N CYS A 58 -14.16 7.07 0.45
CA CYS A 58 -13.09 6.49 -0.35
C CYS A 58 -11.77 6.63 0.41
N PHE A 59 -11.25 5.53 0.97
CA PHE A 59 -10.03 5.53 1.75
C PHE A 59 -9.35 4.17 1.78
N PHE A 60 -8.06 4.20 2.06
CA PHE A 60 -7.25 3.07 2.52
C PHE A 60 -6.85 3.32 3.98
N LYS A 61 -7.04 2.33 4.83
CA LYS A 61 -6.61 2.36 6.23
C LYS A 61 -5.74 1.16 6.53
N GLN A 62 -4.59 1.40 7.13
CA GLN A 62 -3.71 0.36 7.65
C GLN A 62 -3.61 0.45 9.18
N SER A 63 -3.73 -0.70 9.82
CA SER A 63 -3.58 -0.85 11.27
C SER A 63 -2.35 -1.70 11.57
N PHE A 64 -1.68 -1.39 12.67
CA PHE A 64 -0.50 -2.11 13.13
C PHE A 64 -0.81 -2.83 14.44
N GLU A 65 -0.27 -4.03 14.60
CA GLU A 65 -0.30 -4.69 15.89
C GLU A 65 0.72 -4.03 16.82
N VAL A 66 0.20 -3.30 17.79
CA VAL A 66 1.04 -2.76 18.87
C VAL A 66 1.19 -3.85 19.93
N SER A 67 2.43 -4.27 20.21
CA SER A 67 2.70 -5.22 21.29
C SER A 67 2.09 -4.68 22.59
N LYS A 68 1.25 -5.49 23.22
CA LYS A 68 0.70 -5.18 24.55
C LYS A 68 1.82 -5.39 25.55
N PHE A 69 2.52 -4.33 25.94
CA PHE A 69 3.42 -4.40 27.09
C PHE A 69 2.59 -4.79 28.31
N LYS A 70 2.97 -5.88 28.96
CA LYS A 70 2.32 -6.35 30.18
C LYS A 70 2.72 -5.50 31.40
N ASP A 71 3.79 -4.72 31.28
CA ASP A 71 4.32 -3.93 32.39
C ASP A 71 3.50 -2.65 32.61
N PHE A 72 2.90 -2.57 33.82
CA PHE A 72 2.05 -1.45 34.23
C PHE A 72 2.82 -0.12 34.33
N VAL A 73 4.09 -0.15 34.71
CA VAL A 73 4.93 1.04 34.89
C VAL A 73 5.19 1.70 33.53
N LEU A 74 5.50 0.91 32.52
CA LEU A 74 5.72 1.40 31.17
C LEU A 74 4.44 1.96 30.51
N ARG A 75 3.26 1.43 30.87
CA ARG A 75 1.98 1.96 30.38
C ARG A 75 1.70 3.41 30.81
N LYS A 76 2.13 3.79 32.02
CA LYS A 76 1.89 5.13 32.58
C LYS A 76 2.68 6.22 31.85
N HIS A 77 3.81 5.87 31.26
CA HIS A 77 4.68 6.80 30.53
C HIS A 77 4.55 6.71 29.01
N ARG A 78 3.62 5.91 28.52
CA ARG A 78 3.39 5.72 27.10
C ARG A 78 2.65 6.92 26.54
N LEU A 79 3.25 7.58 25.56
CA LEU A 79 2.51 8.50 24.68
C LEU A 79 1.38 7.72 24.00
N ASN A 80 0.23 8.35 23.78
CA ASN A 80 -0.87 7.76 23.04
C ASN A 80 -0.35 7.28 21.67
N THR A 81 -0.16 5.98 21.53
CA THR A 81 0.33 5.39 20.27
C THR A 81 -0.85 5.25 19.34
N VAL A 82 -0.79 5.95 18.23
CA VAL A 82 -1.70 5.72 17.11
C VAL A 82 -1.31 4.40 16.47
N ASN A 83 -2.26 3.49 16.37
CA ASN A 83 -2.04 2.14 15.83
C ASN A 83 -2.60 1.97 14.42
N SER A 84 -2.99 3.05 13.78
CA SER A 84 -3.48 3.04 12.40
C SER A 84 -3.35 4.40 11.77
N PHE A 85 -3.24 4.42 10.44
CA PHE A 85 -3.37 5.63 9.64
C PHE A 85 -4.39 5.42 8.52
N THR A 86 -4.91 6.51 8.00
CA THR A 86 -5.89 6.50 6.91
C THR A 86 -5.47 7.48 5.83
N ILE A 87 -5.41 7.00 4.60
CA ILE A 87 -5.13 7.79 3.41
C ILE A 87 -6.45 7.99 2.65
N PRO A 88 -6.94 9.22 2.48
CA PRO A 88 -8.05 9.47 1.60
C PRO A 88 -7.63 9.20 0.15
N LEU A 89 -8.51 8.55 -0.62
CA LEU A 89 -8.25 8.27 -2.03
C LEU A 89 -8.98 9.30 -2.89
N PRO A 90 -8.36 9.81 -3.96
CA PRO A 90 -9.01 10.71 -4.91
C PRO A 90 -10.27 10.10 -5.53
N GLN A 91 -11.21 10.94 -5.93
CA GLN A 91 -12.50 10.47 -6.47
C GLN A 91 -12.34 9.67 -7.77
N TYR A 92 -11.36 10.01 -8.61
CA TYR A 92 -11.10 9.28 -9.85
C TYR A 92 -10.78 7.78 -9.62
N TYR A 93 -10.29 7.41 -8.42
CA TYR A 93 -10.14 6.00 -8.05
C TYR A 93 -11.46 5.25 -8.13
N LEU A 94 -12.52 5.84 -7.56
CA LEU A 94 -13.85 5.22 -7.59
C LEU A 94 -14.38 5.09 -9.02
N GLU A 95 -14.21 6.11 -9.83
CA GLU A 95 -14.68 6.15 -11.22
C GLU A 95 -13.95 5.11 -12.07
N ASN A 96 -12.62 5.11 -12.04
CA ASN A 96 -11.80 4.19 -12.81
C ASN A 96 -11.98 2.73 -12.36
N LEU A 97 -12.00 2.46 -11.07
CA LEU A 97 -12.22 1.11 -10.56
C LEU A 97 -13.65 0.61 -10.84
N SER A 98 -14.63 1.52 -10.96
CA SER A 98 -15.98 1.16 -11.38
C SER A 98 -16.05 0.71 -12.85
N GLN A 99 -15.18 1.24 -13.72
CA GLN A 99 -15.06 0.80 -15.10
C GLN A 99 -14.50 -0.63 -15.18
N LEU A 100 -13.54 -0.98 -14.33
CA LEU A 100 -12.97 -2.33 -14.28
C LEU A 100 -13.98 -3.41 -13.91
N LYS A 101 -15.01 -3.08 -13.13
CA LYS A 101 -16.08 -4.03 -12.80
C LYS A 101 -16.86 -4.52 -14.02
N LYS A 102 -16.83 -3.77 -15.11
CA LYS A 102 -17.52 -4.11 -16.37
C LYS A 102 -16.64 -4.97 -17.29
N MET A 103 -15.37 -5.10 -16.98
CA MET A 103 -14.40 -5.88 -17.76
C MET A 103 -14.31 -7.30 -17.21
N ASP A 104 -13.98 -8.24 -18.09
CA ASP A 104 -13.66 -9.60 -17.66
C ASP A 104 -12.29 -9.63 -16.96
N GLY A 105 -12.19 -10.51 -15.94
CA GLY A 105 -10.93 -10.68 -15.20
C GLY A 105 -9.75 -11.11 -16.08
N VAL A 106 -10.01 -11.91 -17.12
CA VAL A 106 -8.99 -12.34 -18.09
C VAL A 106 -8.49 -11.15 -18.92
N GLU A 107 -9.38 -10.25 -19.31
CA GLU A 107 -9.02 -9.03 -20.05
C GLU A 107 -8.16 -8.11 -19.19
N ILE A 108 -8.52 -7.94 -17.91
CA ILE A 108 -7.76 -7.13 -16.97
C ILE A 108 -6.35 -7.73 -16.78
N ASP A 109 -6.26 -9.04 -16.54
CA ASP A 109 -4.98 -9.74 -16.38
C ASP A 109 -4.10 -9.58 -17.63
N SER A 110 -4.67 -9.70 -18.83
CA SER A 110 -3.95 -9.52 -20.10
C SER A 110 -3.38 -8.10 -20.22
N LYS A 111 -4.19 -7.07 -19.95
CA LYS A 111 -3.73 -5.67 -20.01
C LYS A 111 -2.65 -5.36 -18.98
N ILE A 112 -2.76 -5.93 -17.77
CA ILE A 112 -1.71 -5.78 -16.76
C ILE A 112 -0.41 -6.42 -17.23
N GLN A 113 -0.46 -7.64 -17.78
CA GLN A 113 0.74 -8.32 -18.27
C GLN A 113 1.40 -7.56 -19.43
N GLU A 114 0.60 -7.07 -20.38
CA GLU A 114 1.11 -6.23 -21.48
C GLU A 114 1.82 -4.97 -20.95
N TYR A 115 1.20 -4.30 -19.99
CA TYR A 115 1.77 -3.11 -19.36
C TYR A 115 3.09 -3.41 -18.63
N LEU A 116 3.12 -4.47 -17.82
CA LEU A 116 4.34 -4.88 -17.10
C LEU A 116 5.45 -5.29 -18.08
N GLN A 117 5.14 -6.00 -19.16
CA GLN A 117 6.11 -6.34 -20.19
C GLN A 117 6.70 -5.09 -20.87
N LYS A 118 5.87 -4.07 -21.10
CA LYS A 118 6.31 -2.79 -21.69
C LYS A 118 7.27 -2.05 -20.76
N ILE A 119 6.94 -1.94 -19.49
CA ILE A 119 7.80 -1.28 -18.49
C ILE A 119 9.11 -2.04 -18.30
N ASN A 120 9.05 -3.37 -18.18
CA ASN A 120 10.21 -4.22 -17.93
C ASN A 120 11.31 -4.10 -19.00
N LYS A 121 10.97 -3.67 -20.22
CA LYS A 121 11.99 -3.42 -21.28
C LYS A 121 12.99 -2.32 -20.91
N GLY A 122 12.61 -1.38 -20.03
CA GLY A 122 13.46 -0.29 -19.58
C GLY A 122 14.04 -0.45 -18.17
N LEU A 123 13.76 -1.58 -17.51
CA LEU A 123 14.19 -1.83 -16.13
C LEU A 123 15.34 -2.83 -16.06
N THR A 124 16.18 -2.64 -15.05
CA THR A 124 17.27 -3.59 -14.71
C THR A 124 16.80 -4.79 -13.87
N PHE A 125 15.56 -4.75 -13.40
CA PHE A 125 14.92 -5.82 -12.63
C PHE A 125 13.54 -6.12 -13.23
N GLN A 126 13.00 -7.29 -12.93
CA GLN A 126 11.70 -7.71 -13.44
C GLN A 126 10.58 -7.31 -12.47
N LEU A 127 9.73 -6.38 -12.90
CA LEU A 127 8.50 -6.04 -12.19
C LEU A 127 7.41 -7.07 -12.54
N THR A 128 6.80 -7.62 -11.50
CA THR A 128 5.71 -8.60 -11.61
C THR A 128 4.52 -8.16 -10.78
N THR A 129 3.36 -8.75 -10.99
CA THR A 129 2.18 -8.50 -10.15
C THR A 129 2.39 -8.89 -8.69
N GLN A 130 3.33 -9.77 -8.42
CA GLN A 130 3.63 -10.27 -7.07
C GLN A 130 4.54 -9.32 -6.28
N ASN A 131 5.54 -8.71 -6.95
CA ASN A 131 6.45 -7.78 -6.29
C ASN A 131 5.97 -6.31 -6.35
N LEU A 132 5.06 -5.99 -7.25
CA LEU A 132 4.49 -4.64 -7.37
C LEU A 132 3.95 -4.08 -6.04
N PRO A 133 3.18 -4.82 -5.21
CA PRO A 133 2.69 -4.30 -3.93
C PRO A 133 3.78 -3.94 -2.92
N ARG A 134 5.00 -4.41 -3.12
CA ARG A 134 6.14 -4.13 -2.22
C ARG A 134 6.91 -2.87 -2.60
N LEU A 135 6.53 -2.23 -3.70
CA LEU A 135 7.29 -1.11 -4.25
C LEU A 135 7.52 0.02 -3.24
N ILE A 136 6.50 0.38 -2.44
CA ILE A 136 6.64 1.41 -1.39
C ILE A 136 7.60 0.95 -0.29
N SER A 137 7.52 -0.30 0.15
CA SER A 137 8.44 -0.80 1.17
C SER A 137 9.88 -0.88 0.66
N ASP A 138 10.06 -1.19 -0.63
CA ASP A 138 11.38 -1.22 -1.26
C ASP A 138 11.97 0.20 -1.40
N ILE A 139 11.15 1.21 -1.74
CA ILE A 139 11.56 2.62 -1.74
C ILE A 139 11.94 3.07 -0.32
N ALA A 140 11.10 2.76 0.66
CA ALA A 140 11.35 3.10 2.05
C ALA A 140 12.70 2.55 2.54
N LEU A 141 13.00 1.30 2.20
CA LEU A 141 14.24 0.65 2.61
C LEU A 141 15.45 1.16 1.84
N ASN A 142 15.39 1.15 0.51
CA ASN A 142 16.58 1.28 -0.34
C ASN A 142 16.88 2.72 -0.76
N GLU A 143 15.85 3.58 -0.82
CA GLU A 143 16.00 4.95 -1.31
C GLU A 143 15.88 5.99 -0.18
N LEU A 144 15.04 5.73 0.83
CA LEU A 144 14.81 6.65 1.94
C LEU A 144 15.53 6.24 3.26
N GLY A 145 15.99 5.00 3.37
CA GLY A 145 16.69 4.50 4.54
C GLY A 145 15.80 4.18 5.76
N TYR A 146 14.48 4.06 5.56
CA TYR A 146 13.50 3.74 6.60
C TYR A 146 13.35 2.22 6.78
N GLU A 147 14.33 1.57 7.42
CA GLU A 147 14.35 0.11 7.55
C GLU A 147 13.19 -0.45 8.38
N LEU A 148 12.88 0.17 9.51
CA LEU A 148 11.82 -0.30 10.41
C LEU A 148 10.44 -0.10 9.80
N GLU A 149 10.21 1.06 9.22
CA GLU A 149 8.97 1.43 8.55
C GLU A 149 8.72 0.54 7.33
N SER A 150 9.77 0.24 6.56
CA SER A 150 9.71 -0.70 5.43
C SER A 150 9.21 -2.09 5.88
N LYS A 151 9.74 -2.63 6.96
CA LYS A 151 9.31 -3.92 7.53
C LYS A 151 7.86 -3.89 8.03
N LEU A 152 7.47 -2.78 8.67
CA LEU A 152 6.07 -2.59 9.11
C LEU A 152 5.12 -2.54 7.91
N LEU A 153 5.49 -1.83 6.85
CA LEU A 153 4.72 -1.73 5.61
C LEU A 153 4.63 -3.09 4.91
N ALA A 154 5.71 -3.86 4.88
CA ALA A 154 5.73 -5.22 4.34
C ALA A 154 4.88 -6.22 5.15
N GLY A 155 4.40 -5.82 6.34
CA GLY A 155 3.62 -6.68 7.23
C GLY A 155 4.46 -7.71 7.98
N GLU A 156 5.78 -7.50 8.05
CA GLU A 156 6.66 -8.36 8.79
C GLU A 156 6.41 -8.24 10.31
N ASN A 157 6.64 -9.34 11.03
CA ASN A 157 6.50 -9.33 12.47
C ASN A 157 7.73 -8.68 13.11
N VAL A 158 7.64 -7.38 13.35
CA VAL A 158 8.72 -6.59 13.95
C VAL A 158 8.86 -6.78 15.47
N ASN A 159 7.95 -7.53 16.10
CA ASN A 159 7.97 -7.74 17.56
C ASN A 159 9.23 -8.45 18.06
N ASN A 160 9.92 -9.19 17.21
CA ASN A 160 11.17 -9.90 17.55
C ASN A 160 12.41 -9.08 17.19
N TYR A 161 12.24 -7.86 16.68
CA TYR A 161 13.36 -7.03 16.30
C TYR A 161 13.83 -6.21 17.50
N THR A 162 15.04 -6.43 17.98
CA THR A 162 15.62 -5.73 19.13
C THR A 162 15.47 -4.20 19.07
N PRO A 163 15.67 -3.55 17.90
CA PRO A 163 15.44 -2.11 17.79
C PRO A 163 14.00 -1.67 18.10
N CYS A 164 13.00 -2.50 17.85
CA CYS A 164 11.59 -2.15 18.11
C CYS A 164 11.27 -1.97 19.59
N HIS A 165 12.12 -2.47 20.49
CA HIS A 165 11.98 -2.26 21.92
C HIS A 165 12.48 -0.87 22.36
N TYR A 166 13.33 -0.24 21.57
CA TYR A 166 13.99 1.03 21.90
C TYR A 166 13.54 2.21 21.04
N PHE A 167 12.98 1.95 19.88
CA PHE A 167 12.51 2.98 18.95
C PHE A 167 11.01 2.90 18.76
N SER A 168 10.33 4.01 18.93
CA SER A 168 8.93 4.16 18.53
C SER A 168 8.90 4.79 17.15
N THR A 169 8.52 4.03 16.14
CA THR A 169 8.19 4.59 14.82
C THR A 169 7.05 5.57 14.96
N LYS A 170 7.24 6.78 14.52
CA LYS A 170 6.17 7.78 14.48
C LYS A 170 5.32 7.53 13.26
N ILE A 171 4.01 7.72 13.39
CA ILE A 171 3.11 7.63 12.24
C ILE A 171 3.47 8.65 11.17
N ILE A 172 4.01 9.79 11.57
CA ILE A 172 4.47 10.80 10.63
C ILE A 172 5.56 10.26 9.70
N ASP A 173 6.47 9.44 10.22
CA ASP A 173 7.55 8.85 9.43
C ASP A 173 7.00 7.89 8.35
N ILE A 174 5.93 7.15 8.67
CA ILE A 174 5.23 6.29 7.72
C ILE A 174 4.48 7.15 6.67
N LEU A 175 3.81 8.21 7.09
CA LEU A 175 3.11 9.11 6.17
C LEU A 175 4.10 9.83 5.25
N ASP A 176 5.27 10.20 5.76
CA ASP A 176 6.32 10.84 4.97
C ASP A 176 6.81 9.92 3.84
N ILE A 177 6.88 8.60 4.05
CA ILE A 177 7.18 7.65 2.98
C ILE A 177 6.16 7.78 1.85
N TYR A 178 4.85 7.80 2.17
CA TYR A 178 3.80 7.96 1.16
C TYR A 178 3.81 9.33 0.47
N ILE A 179 4.32 10.36 1.13
CA ILE A 179 4.45 11.70 0.55
C ILE A 179 5.67 11.81 -0.36
N GLN A 180 6.76 11.14 0.00
CA GLN A 180 8.03 11.18 -0.74
C GLN A 180 8.08 10.16 -1.89
N THR A 181 7.17 9.18 -1.90
CA THR A 181 7.05 8.16 -2.94
C THR A 181 6.22 8.63 -4.12
#